data_ceb7fbf56cb0e9715498e44fc0006e3e
#
_entry.id   ceb7fbf56cb0e9715498e44fc0006e3e
#
_cell.length_a   1.000
_cell.length_b   1.000
_cell.length_c   1.000
_cell.angle_alpha   90.00
_cell.angle_beta   90.00
_cell.angle_gamma   90.00
#
_symmetry.space_group_name_H-M   'P 1'
#
loop_
_entity.id
_entity.type
_entity.pdbx_description
1 polymer ?
#
loop_
_entity_poly.entity_id
_entity_poly.type
_entity_poly.pdbx_seq_one_letter_code
_entity_poly.pdbx_strand_id
1 'polypeptide(L)'
;MVLPKLRQLEEEEPQLHLLWEGGQIHVQIMGRVQQEVFRSLVKERFGLDVELDDRRIYYKETIETAVEGVGHFEPLRHYAEVHLLLEPLSRGSGLVFDTVCPTDVLDGNYQKLILTHLAEKVHRGVLTGAPITDMKITLLVGKAHLKHTEGGDFRQATYRAVRQGLMQAKSVLLEPWYDFELTVPTEQIGRGITDIRAMGGEVEAPEASGGLSTLRGQVPAAEVRDYADTVAAYTQGLGRLQLTLSGYAPCHNPEAVIAEAGYDPEADLENTPDSVFCAHGAGFNVKWDQVKDFMHLDSGLKEEKAPQLVTRNLHLEDKELEAIMEREFGAIRRPQYGVKAENRPATEEVTIAPPRQKYLIVDGYNIIFAWEDLAQQARTDLEAARRQLCDTLSSYAGFTKCRTVVVFDGYKQKGNPGEKSQYHNIQVVYTKEGETADAYIEALADRIGGSYAVRVATSDALVQLSSFRSGVLRMSARELRLEIEDTQKKMAEHFRK
;
A
#
# COMPACT_ATOMS: atom_id res chain seq x y z
N MET A 1 -11.68 -6.60 -21.21
CA MET A 1 -10.60 -6.67 -22.23
C MET A 1 -9.96 -5.32 -22.57
N VAL A 2 -10.55 -4.19 -22.22
CA VAL A 2 -10.05 -2.82 -22.54
C VAL A 2 -9.06 -2.33 -21.49
N LEU A 3 -9.35 -2.50 -20.19
CA LEU A 3 -8.54 -1.99 -19.07
C LEU A 3 -7.05 -2.41 -19.12
N PRO A 4 -6.68 -3.67 -19.40
CA PRO A 4 -5.26 -4.05 -19.49
C PRO A 4 -4.49 -3.33 -20.60
N LYS A 5 -5.19 -2.99 -21.70
CA LYS A 5 -4.59 -2.23 -22.82
C LYS A 5 -4.37 -0.77 -22.45
N LEU A 6 -5.32 -0.17 -21.74
CA LEU A 6 -5.19 1.22 -21.28
C LEU A 6 -4.11 1.36 -20.20
N ARG A 7 -3.94 0.35 -19.33
CA ARG A 7 -2.84 0.34 -18.34
C ARG A 7 -1.45 0.37 -18.98
N GLN A 8 -1.28 -0.16 -20.19
CA GLN A 8 -0.03 -0.02 -20.93
C GLN A 8 0.28 1.44 -21.28
N LEU A 9 -0.75 2.27 -21.55
CA LEU A 9 -0.58 3.71 -21.74
C LEU A 9 -0.24 4.43 -20.44
N GLU A 10 -0.79 3.99 -19.31
CA GLU A 10 -0.46 4.55 -18.00
C GLU A 10 1.00 4.26 -17.60
N GLU A 11 1.56 3.11 -18.00
CA GLU A 11 2.98 2.79 -17.79
C GLU A 11 3.91 3.74 -18.57
N GLU A 12 3.48 4.20 -19.77
CA GLU A 12 4.23 5.13 -20.61
C GLU A 12 4.00 6.60 -20.20
N GLU A 13 2.76 6.93 -19.80
CA GLU A 13 2.35 8.25 -19.33
C GLU A 13 1.71 8.15 -17.92
N PRO A 14 2.52 8.17 -16.85
CA PRO A 14 2.04 8.01 -15.48
C PRO A 14 1.02 9.07 -15.03
N GLN A 15 0.90 10.17 -15.76
CA GLN A 15 -0.09 11.23 -15.50
C GLN A 15 -1.52 10.84 -15.88
N LEU A 16 -1.69 9.79 -16.68
CA LEU A 16 -2.98 9.27 -17.12
C LEU A 16 -3.69 8.40 -16.06
N HIS A 17 -3.51 8.62 -14.79
CA HIS A 17 -4.08 7.79 -13.72
C HIS A 17 -5.41 7.15 -14.10
N LEU A 18 -5.37 5.82 -14.34
CA LEU A 18 -6.53 5.03 -14.74
C LEU A 18 -7.19 4.42 -13.51
N LEU A 19 -8.46 4.73 -13.32
CA LEU A 19 -9.27 4.18 -12.25
C LEU A 19 -10.41 3.35 -12.83
N TRP A 20 -10.65 2.20 -12.21
CA TRP A 20 -11.83 1.39 -12.49
C TRP A 20 -12.81 1.54 -11.32
N GLU A 21 -13.91 2.23 -11.54
CA GLU A 21 -14.90 2.51 -10.51
C GLU A 21 -16.32 2.38 -11.07
N GLY A 22 -17.22 1.76 -10.33
CA GLY A 22 -18.62 1.63 -10.73
C GLY A 22 -18.86 0.93 -12.07
N GLY A 23 -17.94 0.08 -12.53
CA GLY A 23 -18.03 -0.56 -13.85
C GLY A 23 -17.55 0.33 -15.02
N GLN A 24 -17.04 1.52 -14.74
CA GLN A 24 -16.52 2.48 -15.72
C GLN A 24 -15.01 2.68 -15.55
N ILE A 25 -14.35 3.08 -16.64
CA ILE A 25 -12.95 3.44 -16.65
C ILE A 25 -12.87 4.97 -16.61
N HIS A 26 -12.21 5.49 -15.58
CA HIS A 26 -11.91 6.91 -15.48
C HIS A 26 -10.44 7.14 -15.82
N VAL A 27 -10.17 8.22 -16.54
CA VAL A 27 -8.81 8.62 -16.92
C VAL A 27 -8.60 10.09 -16.54
N GLN A 28 -7.48 10.38 -15.91
CA GLN A 28 -7.12 11.75 -15.56
C GLN A 28 -6.53 12.45 -16.80
N ILE A 29 -7.15 13.54 -17.24
CA ILE A 29 -6.76 14.31 -18.43
C ILE A 29 -6.69 15.80 -18.06
N MET A 30 -5.60 16.47 -18.44
CA MET A 30 -5.33 17.87 -18.10
C MET A 30 -5.88 18.88 -19.12
N GLY A 31 -6.72 18.50 -20.07
CA GLY A 31 -7.29 19.45 -21.04
C GLY A 31 -7.77 18.83 -22.33
N ARG A 32 -8.36 19.65 -23.19
CA ARG A 32 -8.96 19.19 -24.48
C ARG A 32 -7.92 18.57 -25.42
N VAL A 33 -6.73 19.15 -25.52
CA VAL A 33 -5.68 18.63 -26.42
C VAL A 33 -5.25 17.22 -25.98
N GLN A 34 -5.02 17.01 -24.69
CA GLN A 34 -4.68 15.67 -24.19
C GLN A 34 -5.81 14.66 -24.37
N GLN A 35 -7.07 15.12 -24.31
CA GLN A 35 -8.25 14.31 -24.61
C GLN A 35 -8.25 13.79 -26.05
N GLU A 36 -7.94 14.66 -27.03
CA GLU A 36 -7.84 14.28 -28.43
C GLU A 36 -6.65 13.36 -28.69
N VAL A 37 -5.50 13.67 -28.11
CA VAL A 37 -4.29 12.83 -28.17
C VAL A 37 -4.58 11.44 -27.58
N PHE A 38 -5.23 11.36 -26.43
CA PHE A 38 -5.60 10.10 -25.81
C PHE A 38 -6.52 9.25 -26.71
N ARG A 39 -7.57 9.87 -27.29
CA ARG A 39 -8.45 9.18 -28.24
C ARG A 39 -7.69 8.64 -29.44
N SER A 40 -6.81 9.46 -30.04
CA SER A 40 -5.99 9.07 -31.19
C SER A 40 -5.04 7.91 -30.85
N LEU A 41 -4.36 7.99 -29.71
CA LEU A 41 -3.46 6.93 -29.25
C LEU A 41 -4.19 5.60 -29.01
N VAL A 42 -5.35 5.64 -28.35
CA VAL A 42 -6.16 4.44 -28.10
C VAL A 42 -6.65 3.82 -29.42
N LYS A 43 -7.05 4.65 -30.37
CA LYS A 43 -7.48 4.18 -31.69
C LYS A 43 -6.32 3.59 -32.50
N GLU A 44 -5.19 4.27 -32.58
CA GLU A 44 -4.02 3.82 -33.33
C GLU A 44 -3.40 2.54 -32.79
N ARG A 45 -3.23 2.45 -31.45
CA ARG A 45 -2.54 1.31 -30.84
C ARG A 45 -3.43 0.10 -30.62
N PHE A 46 -4.69 0.34 -30.29
CA PHE A 46 -5.58 -0.76 -29.86
C PHE A 46 -6.77 -0.98 -30.78
N GLY A 47 -6.98 -0.09 -31.76
CA GLY A 47 -8.14 -0.16 -32.68
C GLY A 47 -9.46 0.06 -31.95
N LEU A 48 -9.46 0.77 -30.83
CA LEU A 48 -10.65 1.04 -30.01
C LEU A 48 -11.10 2.48 -30.22
N ASP A 49 -12.36 2.66 -30.56
CA ASP A 49 -13.00 3.96 -30.48
C ASP A 49 -13.53 4.15 -29.06
N VAL A 50 -13.04 5.20 -28.37
CA VAL A 50 -13.47 5.57 -27.02
C VAL A 50 -14.21 6.88 -27.04
N GLU A 51 -15.37 6.90 -26.40
CA GLU A 51 -16.10 8.12 -26.08
C GLU A 51 -15.75 8.50 -24.65
N LEU A 52 -15.40 9.77 -24.46
CA LEU A 52 -15.16 10.34 -23.13
C LEU A 52 -16.43 11.11 -22.76
N ASP A 53 -17.01 10.67 -21.66
CA ASP A 53 -18.20 11.26 -21.05
C ASP A 53 -17.85 12.53 -20.26
N ASP A 54 -18.78 13.06 -19.50
CA ASP A 54 -18.64 14.32 -18.77
C ASP A 54 -17.38 14.35 -17.90
N ARG A 55 -16.67 15.47 -17.99
CA ARG A 55 -15.48 15.73 -17.17
C ARG A 55 -15.90 15.99 -15.74
N ARG A 56 -15.37 15.18 -14.82
CA ARG A 56 -15.55 15.36 -13.37
C ARG A 56 -14.23 15.77 -12.74
N ILE A 57 -14.29 16.57 -11.70
CA ILE A 57 -13.13 16.82 -10.85
C ILE A 57 -12.90 15.58 -10.00
N TYR A 58 -11.65 15.11 -9.95
CA TYR A 58 -11.26 14.01 -9.10
C TYR A 58 -10.83 14.55 -7.74
N TYR A 59 -11.77 14.55 -6.81
CA TYR A 59 -11.55 14.98 -5.43
C TYR A 59 -10.78 13.91 -4.63
N LYS A 60 -10.14 14.32 -3.56
CA LYS A 60 -9.55 13.46 -2.53
C LYS A 60 -9.97 13.96 -1.16
N GLU A 61 -9.79 13.14 -0.15
CA GLU A 61 -10.08 13.54 1.25
C GLU A 61 -8.87 13.28 2.13
N THR A 62 -8.73 14.09 3.19
CA THR A 62 -7.73 13.92 4.23
C THR A 62 -8.30 14.37 5.57
N ILE A 63 -7.49 14.35 6.64
CA ILE A 63 -7.87 14.78 7.97
C ILE A 63 -7.01 15.94 8.44
N GLU A 64 -7.52 16.76 9.37
CA GLU A 64 -6.76 17.87 9.97
C GLU A 64 -6.01 17.47 11.24
N THR A 65 -6.56 16.54 12.02
CA THR A 65 -6.01 16.15 13.33
C THR A 65 -5.90 14.64 13.42
N ALA A 66 -4.94 14.20 14.22
CA ALA A 66 -4.77 12.78 14.49
C ALA A 66 -6.00 12.21 15.23
N VAL A 67 -6.39 10.99 14.89
CA VAL A 67 -7.52 10.28 15.47
C VAL A 67 -7.22 8.79 15.58
N GLU A 68 -7.74 8.17 16.63
CA GLU A 68 -7.73 6.71 16.77
C GLU A 68 -8.99 6.11 16.18
N GLY A 69 -8.81 5.16 15.26
CA GLY A 69 -9.87 4.34 14.72
C GLY A 69 -9.84 2.94 15.29
N VAL A 70 -10.99 2.45 15.74
CA VAL A 70 -11.18 1.13 16.33
C VAL A 70 -12.11 0.31 15.45
N GLY A 71 -11.66 -0.90 15.10
CA GLY A 71 -12.46 -1.85 14.36
C GLY A 71 -12.48 -3.21 15.04
N HIS A 72 -13.68 -3.70 15.31
CA HIS A 72 -13.92 -5.00 15.91
C HIS A 72 -14.77 -5.87 14.98
N PHE A 73 -14.39 -7.14 14.84
CA PHE A 73 -15.11 -8.10 14.02
C PHE A 73 -15.18 -9.46 14.72
N GLU A 74 -16.32 -9.74 15.31
CA GLU A 74 -16.60 -10.94 16.11
C GLU A 74 -17.95 -11.56 15.75
N PRO A 75 -18.22 -11.91 14.50
CA PRO A 75 -19.35 -12.79 14.20
C PRO A 75 -19.05 -14.19 14.71
N LEU A 76 -20.07 -15.05 14.74
CA LEU A 76 -20.00 -16.39 15.27
C LEU A 76 -18.73 -17.15 14.85
N ARG A 77 -17.87 -17.54 15.81
CA ARG A 77 -16.57 -18.23 15.62
C ARG A 77 -15.48 -17.43 14.88
N HIS A 78 -15.59 -16.13 14.85
CA HIS A 78 -14.56 -15.23 14.32
C HIS A 78 -14.18 -14.20 15.37
N TYR A 79 -12.97 -13.70 15.34
CA TYR A 79 -12.51 -12.65 16.26
C TYR A 79 -11.33 -11.87 15.71
N ALA A 80 -11.45 -10.58 15.59
CA ALA A 80 -10.33 -9.66 15.38
C ALA A 80 -10.66 -8.28 15.91
N GLU A 81 -9.71 -7.65 16.61
CA GLU A 81 -9.78 -6.25 17.00
C GLU A 81 -8.51 -5.54 16.55
N VAL A 82 -8.67 -4.33 15.99
CA VAL A 82 -7.59 -3.53 15.43
C VAL A 82 -7.78 -2.07 15.82
N HIS A 83 -6.74 -1.46 16.39
CA HIS A 83 -6.68 -0.03 16.69
C HIS A 83 -5.63 0.63 15.81
N LEU A 84 -6.03 1.66 15.09
CA LEU A 84 -5.20 2.40 14.15
C LEU A 84 -5.13 3.87 14.56
N LEU A 85 -3.93 4.43 14.53
CA LEU A 85 -3.75 5.88 14.60
C LEU A 85 -3.70 6.43 13.18
N LEU A 86 -4.62 7.33 12.86
CA LEU A 86 -4.66 8.07 11.61
C LEU A 86 -4.09 9.48 11.88
N GLU A 87 -3.01 9.83 11.22
CA GLU A 87 -2.31 11.12 11.39
C GLU A 87 -2.23 11.85 10.05
N PRO A 88 -2.49 13.16 10.01
CA PRO A 88 -2.33 13.94 8.79
C PRO A 88 -0.84 14.06 8.41
N LEU A 89 -0.54 14.02 7.12
CA LEU A 89 0.78 14.28 6.55
C LEU A 89 0.74 15.55 5.68
N SER A 90 1.93 15.99 5.25
CA SER A 90 2.06 17.08 4.28
C SER A 90 1.41 16.71 2.93
N ARG A 91 0.93 17.71 2.20
CA ARG A 91 0.30 17.51 0.89
C ARG A 91 1.23 16.82 -0.10
N GLY A 92 0.68 15.86 -0.84
CA GLY A 92 1.42 15.06 -1.80
C GLY A 92 2.19 13.87 -1.20
N SER A 93 2.07 13.63 0.12
CA SER A 93 2.75 12.48 0.78
C SER A 93 2.07 11.15 0.50
N GLY A 94 0.80 11.15 0.07
CA GLY A 94 0.02 9.94 -0.14
C GLY A 94 -0.32 9.22 1.18
N LEU A 95 -0.49 7.90 1.11
CA LEU A 95 -0.74 7.07 2.28
C LEU A 95 0.53 6.35 2.73
N VAL A 96 0.82 6.42 4.02
CA VAL A 96 1.95 5.72 4.66
C VAL A 96 1.40 4.78 5.72
N PHE A 97 1.82 3.51 5.70
CA PHE A 97 1.39 2.50 6.65
C PHE A 97 2.54 2.06 7.53
N ASP A 98 2.31 1.95 8.84
CA ASP A 98 3.33 1.63 9.84
C ASP A 98 2.73 0.81 10.99
N THR A 99 3.58 0.25 11.85
CA THR A 99 3.18 -0.44 13.07
C THR A 99 4.10 -0.11 14.23
N VAL A 100 3.53 0.18 15.37
CA VAL A 100 4.21 0.30 16.66
C VAL A 100 3.74 -0.80 17.64
N CYS A 101 2.86 -1.69 17.16
CA CYS A 101 2.34 -2.79 17.98
C CYS A 101 3.46 -3.76 18.38
N PRO A 102 3.64 -4.03 19.67
CA PRO A 102 4.61 -5.03 20.12
C PRO A 102 4.23 -6.44 19.64
N THR A 103 5.24 -7.24 19.30
CA THR A 103 5.03 -8.61 18.77
C THR A 103 4.57 -9.62 19.84
N ASP A 104 4.70 -9.29 21.10
CA ASP A 104 4.14 -10.03 22.23
C ASP A 104 2.64 -9.75 22.45
N VAL A 105 2.13 -8.62 21.95
CA VAL A 105 0.70 -8.27 21.97
C VAL A 105 -0.01 -8.86 20.76
N LEU A 106 0.54 -8.67 19.57
CA LEU A 106 0.02 -9.24 18.32
C LEU A 106 1.17 -9.83 17.50
N ASP A 107 1.04 -11.09 17.10
CA ASP A 107 2.06 -11.77 16.28
C ASP A 107 2.38 -10.98 15.00
N GLY A 108 3.68 -10.95 14.65
CA GLY A 108 4.17 -10.17 13.50
C GLY A 108 3.55 -10.55 12.15
N ASN A 109 3.03 -11.77 12.00
CA ASN A 109 2.33 -12.18 10.76
C ASN A 109 0.97 -11.50 10.67
N TYR A 110 0.25 -11.39 11.79
CA TYR A 110 -1.02 -10.64 11.81
C TYR A 110 -0.80 -9.14 11.59
N GLN A 111 0.27 -8.56 12.16
CA GLN A 111 0.62 -7.16 11.89
C GLN A 111 0.87 -6.91 10.40
N LYS A 112 1.67 -7.78 9.74
CA LYS A 112 1.91 -7.69 8.28
C LYS A 112 0.63 -7.86 7.48
N LEU A 113 -0.26 -8.76 7.91
CA LEU A 113 -1.55 -8.97 7.26
C LEU A 113 -2.42 -7.71 7.34
N ILE A 114 -2.47 -7.04 8.49
CA ILE A 114 -3.18 -5.76 8.68
C ILE A 114 -2.60 -4.69 7.75
N LEU A 115 -1.26 -4.53 7.69
CA LEU A 115 -0.62 -3.59 6.77
C LEU A 115 -0.91 -3.90 5.30
N THR A 116 -0.99 -5.19 4.94
CA THR A 116 -1.39 -5.61 3.59
C THR A 116 -2.84 -5.22 3.31
N HIS A 117 -3.75 -5.41 4.27
CA HIS A 117 -5.16 -5.02 4.12
C HIS A 117 -5.35 -3.51 4.04
N LEU A 118 -4.50 -2.72 4.69
CA LEU A 118 -4.48 -1.26 4.51
C LEU A 118 -4.06 -0.87 3.09
N ALA A 119 -3.10 -1.58 2.49
CA ALA A 119 -2.56 -1.25 1.17
C ALA A 119 -3.39 -1.80 -0.01
N GLU A 120 -4.17 -2.89 0.19
CA GLU A 120 -4.88 -3.57 -0.91
C GLU A 120 -6.15 -2.85 -1.38
N LYS A 121 -6.69 -1.94 -0.56
CA LYS A 121 -7.98 -1.27 -0.80
C LYS A 121 -7.79 0.23 -0.96
N VAL A 122 -8.52 0.82 -1.90
CA VAL A 122 -8.73 2.27 -1.95
C VAL A 122 -9.72 2.65 -0.84
N HIS A 123 -9.22 3.25 0.24
CA HIS A 123 -10.07 3.71 1.34
C HIS A 123 -10.79 5.00 0.95
N ARG A 124 -12.10 5.03 1.18
CA ARG A 124 -12.97 6.17 0.87
C ARG A 124 -13.13 7.07 2.08
N GLY A 125 -13.11 8.38 1.85
CA GLY A 125 -13.43 9.39 2.84
C GLY A 125 -14.92 9.44 3.19
N VAL A 126 -15.28 10.35 4.07
CA VAL A 126 -16.64 10.46 4.65
C VAL A 126 -17.43 11.68 4.17
N LEU A 127 -16.79 12.58 3.40
CA LEU A 127 -17.45 13.79 2.90
C LEU A 127 -18.16 13.55 1.56
N THR A 128 -17.46 12.95 0.62
CA THR A 128 -17.94 12.70 -0.74
C THR A 128 -17.74 11.26 -1.20
N GLY A 129 -17.10 10.43 -0.36
CA GLY A 129 -16.66 9.09 -0.73
C GLY A 129 -15.42 9.09 -1.64
N ALA A 130 -14.75 10.23 -1.81
CA ALA A 130 -13.50 10.33 -2.55
C ALA A 130 -12.37 9.57 -1.83
N PRO A 131 -11.32 9.12 -2.55
CA PRO A 131 -10.21 8.41 -1.94
C PRO A 131 -9.48 9.28 -0.91
N ILE A 132 -9.06 8.66 0.19
CA ILE A 132 -8.23 9.34 1.19
C ILE A 132 -6.77 9.45 0.72
N THR A 133 -6.07 10.48 1.18
CA THR A 133 -4.65 10.74 0.88
C THR A 133 -3.99 11.54 2.00
N ASP A 134 -2.67 11.67 1.93
CA ASP A 134 -1.86 12.53 2.80
C ASP A 134 -2.09 12.24 4.29
N MET A 135 -2.03 10.97 4.63
CA MET A 135 -2.08 10.53 6.02
C MET A 135 -1.23 9.29 6.29
N LYS A 136 -0.74 9.20 7.51
CA LYS A 136 -0.09 8.02 8.06
C LYS A 136 -1.11 7.23 8.85
N ILE A 137 -1.17 5.92 8.61
CA ILE A 137 -2.01 4.99 9.35
C ILE A 137 -1.10 4.01 10.06
N THR A 138 -1.06 4.10 11.39
CA THR A 138 -0.17 3.30 12.24
C THR A 138 -0.97 2.31 13.06
N LEU A 139 -0.62 1.02 12.98
CA LEU A 139 -1.19 0.01 13.87
C LEU A 139 -0.65 0.21 15.29
N LEU A 140 -1.52 0.57 16.23
CA LEU A 140 -1.20 0.76 17.63
C LEU A 140 -1.23 -0.57 18.40
N VAL A 141 -2.34 -1.26 18.33
CA VAL A 141 -2.59 -2.53 19.00
C VAL A 141 -3.62 -3.34 18.23
N GLY A 142 -3.57 -4.66 18.39
CA GLY A 142 -4.57 -5.56 17.85
C GLY A 142 -4.65 -6.84 18.67
N LYS A 143 -5.76 -7.55 18.56
CA LYS A 143 -6.01 -8.79 19.27
C LYS A 143 -6.54 -9.86 18.34
N ALA A 144 -5.94 -11.06 18.46
CA ALA A 144 -6.39 -12.28 17.82
C ALA A 144 -6.85 -13.27 18.88
N HIS A 145 -7.73 -14.18 18.50
CA HIS A 145 -8.09 -15.33 19.33
C HIS A 145 -7.55 -16.60 18.71
N LEU A 146 -6.79 -17.39 19.47
CA LEU A 146 -6.04 -18.57 18.99
C LEU A 146 -6.89 -19.61 18.20
N LYS A 147 -8.18 -19.72 18.52
CA LYS A 147 -9.08 -20.72 17.92
C LYS A 147 -10.05 -20.12 16.91
N HIS A 148 -10.24 -18.81 16.91
CA HIS A 148 -11.35 -18.16 16.21
C HIS A 148 -10.91 -17.04 15.25
N THR A 149 -9.62 -16.73 15.17
CA THR A 149 -9.13 -15.72 14.22
C THR A 149 -8.69 -16.38 12.92
N GLU A 150 -9.31 -15.94 11.83
CA GLU A 150 -8.91 -16.25 10.46
C GLU A 150 -8.38 -14.98 9.77
N GLY A 151 -7.62 -15.12 8.68
CA GLY A 151 -7.02 -13.97 7.98
C GLY A 151 -8.03 -12.93 7.51
N GLY A 152 -9.23 -13.38 7.11
CA GLY A 152 -10.33 -12.51 6.69
C GLY A 152 -10.92 -11.64 7.81
N ASP A 153 -10.75 -12.03 9.07
CA ASP A 153 -11.28 -11.27 10.21
C ASP A 153 -10.50 -9.98 10.40
N PHE A 154 -9.18 -10.04 10.27
CA PHE A 154 -8.35 -8.85 10.30
C PHE A 154 -8.63 -7.89 9.14
N ARG A 155 -8.99 -8.40 7.95
CA ARG A 155 -9.45 -7.55 6.85
C ARG A 155 -10.67 -6.76 7.26
N GLN A 156 -11.66 -7.43 7.83
CA GLN A 156 -12.90 -6.80 8.27
C GLN A 156 -12.68 -5.80 9.41
N ALA A 157 -11.87 -6.15 10.41
CA ALA A 157 -11.55 -5.26 11.52
C ALA A 157 -10.74 -4.05 11.05
N THR A 158 -9.74 -4.24 10.17
CA THR A 158 -8.90 -3.16 9.62
C THR A 158 -9.72 -2.13 8.85
N TYR A 159 -10.61 -2.58 7.95
CA TYR A 159 -11.44 -1.67 7.16
C TYR A 159 -12.39 -0.86 8.04
N ARG A 160 -12.98 -1.49 9.07
CA ARG A 160 -13.82 -0.82 10.05
C ARG A 160 -13.05 0.19 10.89
N ALA A 161 -11.81 -0.17 11.31
CA ALA A 161 -10.96 0.73 12.07
C ALA A 161 -10.62 2.01 11.28
N VAL A 162 -10.25 1.89 10.00
CA VAL A 162 -10.01 3.05 9.14
C VAL A 162 -11.28 3.90 9.04
N ARG A 163 -12.41 3.26 8.72
CA ARG A 163 -13.67 3.98 8.49
C ARG A 163 -14.19 4.64 9.75
N GLN A 164 -14.13 3.96 10.89
CA GLN A 164 -14.54 4.47 12.19
C GLN A 164 -13.68 5.68 12.61
N GLY A 165 -12.35 5.62 12.38
CA GLY A 165 -11.46 6.75 12.60
C GLY A 165 -11.82 7.96 11.73
N LEU A 166 -12.09 7.75 10.43
CA LEU A 166 -12.52 8.81 9.52
C LEU A 166 -13.87 9.45 9.93
N MET A 167 -14.79 8.67 10.48
CA MET A 167 -16.07 9.21 10.99
C MET A 167 -15.91 10.15 12.19
N GLN A 168 -14.84 9.94 12.99
CA GLN A 168 -14.54 10.81 14.14
C GLN A 168 -13.68 12.01 13.76
N ALA A 169 -12.91 11.90 12.67
CA ALA A 169 -11.94 12.89 12.25
C ALA A 169 -12.61 14.15 11.68
N LYS A 170 -11.94 15.28 11.83
CA LYS A 170 -12.27 16.46 11.04
C LYS A 170 -11.68 16.29 9.63
N SER A 171 -12.51 15.83 8.71
CA SER A 171 -12.13 15.58 7.33
C SER A 171 -12.06 16.86 6.50
N VAL A 172 -11.17 16.89 5.52
CA VAL A 172 -10.94 17.99 4.58
C VAL A 172 -11.06 17.46 3.16
N LEU A 173 -11.90 18.11 2.36
CA LEU A 173 -12.00 17.85 0.93
C LEU A 173 -10.85 18.53 0.20
N LEU A 174 -10.19 17.79 -0.67
CA LEU A 174 -9.08 18.27 -1.50
C LEU A 174 -9.50 18.24 -2.97
N GLU A 175 -9.13 19.30 -3.69
CA GLU A 175 -9.29 19.39 -5.12
C GLU A 175 -7.94 19.58 -5.82
N PRO A 176 -7.81 19.23 -7.12
CA PRO A 176 -6.61 19.53 -7.89
C PRO A 176 -6.49 21.03 -8.15
N TRP A 177 -5.27 21.54 -8.02
CA TRP A 177 -4.90 22.92 -8.31
C TRP A 177 -3.87 22.97 -9.43
N TYR A 178 -3.96 24.00 -10.26
CA TYR A 178 -2.99 24.29 -11.30
C TYR A 178 -2.14 25.50 -10.95
N ASP A 179 -0.83 25.38 -11.18
CA ASP A 179 0.03 26.55 -11.38
C ASP A 179 -0.29 27.09 -12.78
N PHE A 180 -0.60 28.36 -12.88
CA PHE A 180 -0.90 28.98 -14.15
C PHE A 180 0.14 30.06 -14.52
N GLU A 181 0.36 30.20 -15.85
CA GLU A 181 1.04 31.32 -16.45
C GLU A 181 0.11 31.93 -17.50
N LEU A 182 -0.38 33.14 -17.20
CA LEU A 182 -1.27 33.90 -18.08
C LEU A 182 -0.52 35.09 -18.65
N THR A 183 -0.27 35.07 -19.97
CA THR A 183 0.32 36.21 -20.71
C THR A 183 -0.75 36.90 -21.52
N VAL A 184 -0.94 38.20 -21.31
CA VAL A 184 -1.95 39.02 -21.97
C VAL A 184 -1.39 40.41 -22.29
N PRO A 185 -2.01 41.18 -23.22
CA PRO A 185 -1.70 42.59 -23.41
C PRO A 185 -1.80 43.37 -22.08
N THR A 186 -0.83 44.23 -21.81
CA THR A 186 -0.72 44.96 -20.51
C THR A 186 -2.01 45.70 -20.15
N GLU A 187 -2.73 46.21 -21.12
CA GLU A 187 -4.02 46.90 -20.92
C GLU A 187 -5.10 45.98 -20.34
N GLN A 188 -4.97 44.65 -20.53
CA GLN A 188 -5.97 43.68 -20.14
C GLN A 188 -5.59 42.87 -18.89
N ILE A 189 -4.42 43.15 -18.31
CA ILE A 189 -3.93 42.38 -17.14
C ILE A 189 -4.88 42.48 -15.94
N GLY A 190 -5.53 43.66 -15.76
CA GLY A 190 -6.50 43.89 -14.68
C GLY A 190 -7.71 42.93 -14.77
N ARG A 191 -8.16 42.61 -15.99
CA ARG A 191 -9.21 41.62 -16.22
C ARG A 191 -8.73 40.25 -15.82
N GLY A 192 -7.53 39.82 -16.27
CA GLY A 192 -6.96 38.53 -15.88
C GLY A 192 -6.87 38.33 -14.37
N ILE A 193 -6.42 39.37 -13.64
CA ILE A 193 -6.36 39.33 -12.17
C ILE A 193 -7.75 39.16 -11.57
N THR A 194 -8.74 39.90 -12.08
CA THR A 194 -10.11 39.84 -11.57
C THR A 194 -10.74 38.48 -11.82
N ASP A 195 -10.58 37.97 -13.03
CA ASP A 195 -11.14 36.68 -13.43
C ASP A 195 -10.53 35.53 -12.60
N ILE A 196 -9.21 35.47 -12.43
CA ILE A 196 -8.54 34.44 -11.62
C ILE A 196 -8.96 34.49 -10.16
N ARG A 197 -9.08 35.71 -9.58
CA ARG A 197 -9.57 35.87 -8.20
C ARG A 197 -11.03 35.45 -8.04
N ALA A 198 -11.88 35.73 -9.05
CA ALA A 198 -13.28 35.28 -9.04
C ALA A 198 -13.39 33.75 -9.10
N MET A 199 -12.39 33.06 -9.71
CA MET A 199 -12.26 31.60 -9.72
C MET A 199 -11.67 31.03 -8.42
N GLY A 200 -11.45 31.85 -7.38
CA GLY A 200 -10.82 31.41 -6.12
C GLY A 200 -9.31 31.24 -6.21
N GLY A 201 -8.67 31.70 -7.29
CA GLY A 201 -7.24 31.58 -7.50
C GLY A 201 -6.40 32.61 -6.77
N GLU A 202 -5.16 32.27 -6.50
CA GLU A 202 -4.12 33.14 -5.93
C GLU A 202 -3.23 33.69 -7.04
N VAL A 203 -2.91 34.98 -6.98
CA VAL A 203 -2.15 35.66 -8.01
C VAL A 203 -0.92 36.33 -7.42
N GLU A 204 0.22 36.17 -8.11
CA GLU A 204 1.48 36.89 -7.82
C GLU A 204 1.48 38.27 -8.49
N ALA A 205 2.52 39.05 -8.20
CA ALA A 205 2.69 40.34 -8.84
C ALA A 205 2.95 40.18 -10.36
N PRO A 206 2.24 40.94 -11.23
CA PRO A 206 2.40 40.78 -12.68
C PRO A 206 3.78 41.32 -13.13
N GLU A 207 4.37 40.61 -14.09
CA GLU A 207 5.61 41.02 -14.75
C GLU A 207 5.29 41.59 -16.13
N ALA A 208 5.69 42.83 -16.40
CA ALA A 208 5.47 43.47 -17.69
C ALA A 208 6.72 43.43 -18.57
N SER A 209 6.57 43.04 -19.84
CA SER A 209 7.64 43.00 -20.84
C SER A 209 7.11 43.22 -22.25
N GLY A 210 7.62 44.23 -22.97
CA GLY A 210 7.32 44.38 -24.41
C GLY A 210 5.86 44.59 -24.81
N GLY A 211 5.05 45.21 -23.93
CA GLY A 211 3.61 45.43 -24.19
C GLY A 211 2.73 44.29 -23.77
N LEU A 212 3.31 43.17 -23.32
CA LEU A 212 2.63 42.06 -22.70
C LEU A 212 2.89 42.03 -21.20
N SER A 213 1.96 41.49 -20.44
CA SER A 213 2.14 41.23 -19.01
C SER A 213 1.86 39.77 -18.73
N THR A 214 2.70 39.16 -17.90
CA THR A 214 2.59 37.77 -17.45
C THR A 214 2.17 37.77 -15.99
N LEU A 215 1.10 37.04 -15.70
CA LEU A 215 0.57 36.79 -14.38
C LEU A 215 0.80 35.33 -14.03
N ARG A 216 1.32 35.05 -12.85
CA ARG A 216 1.52 33.71 -12.31
C ARG A 216 0.74 33.53 -11.03
N GLY A 217 0.51 32.29 -10.65
CA GLY A 217 -0.14 31.92 -9.40
C GLY A 217 -0.76 30.54 -9.46
N GLN A 218 -1.73 30.32 -8.57
CA GLN A 218 -2.43 29.03 -8.49
C GLN A 218 -3.93 29.23 -8.63
N VAL A 219 -4.62 28.23 -9.22
CA VAL A 219 -6.06 28.29 -9.45
C VAL A 219 -6.69 26.90 -9.34
N PRO A 220 -7.92 26.78 -8.76
CA PRO A 220 -8.64 25.51 -8.71
C PRO A 220 -8.93 24.97 -10.12
N ALA A 221 -8.66 23.68 -10.31
CA ALA A 221 -8.88 23.05 -11.62
C ALA A 221 -10.35 23.05 -12.05
N ALA A 222 -11.28 23.08 -11.09
CA ALA A 222 -12.72 23.12 -11.35
C ALA A 222 -13.13 24.37 -12.14
N GLU A 223 -12.58 25.52 -11.80
CA GLU A 223 -13.01 26.81 -12.29
C GLU A 223 -12.28 27.26 -13.58
N VAL A 224 -11.05 26.80 -13.78
CA VAL A 224 -10.19 27.28 -14.89
C VAL A 224 -10.37 26.54 -16.21
N ARG A 225 -11.24 25.52 -16.24
CA ARG A 225 -11.39 24.54 -17.34
C ARG A 225 -11.45 25.15 -18.75
N ASP A 226 -12.30 26.16 -18.93
CA ASP A 226 -12.58 26.77 -20.22
C ASP A 226 -12.08 28.21 -20.29
N TYR A 227 -11.26 28.63 -19.32
CA TYR A 227 -10.74 29.99 -19.24
C TYR A 227 -9.77 30.34 -20.37
N ALA A 228 -9.07 29.36 -20.95
CA ALA A 228 -8.22 29.57 -22.11
C ALA A 228 -9.00 30.11 -23.32
N ASP A 229 -10.22 29.62 -23.57
CA ASP A 229 -11.09 30.10 -24.62
C ASP A 229 -11.56 31.56 -24.33
N THR A 230 -11.85 31.86 -23.07
CA THR A 230 -12.19 33.19 -22.60
C THR A 230 -11.03 34.18 -22.82
N VAL A 231 -9.80 33.76 -22.44
CA VAL A 231 -8.57 34.54 -22.66
C VAL A 231 -8.38 34.83 -24.15
N ALA A 232 -8.48 33.81 -25.01
CA ALA A 232 -8.34 33.98 -26.44
C ALA A 232 -9.40 34.97 -27.02
N ALA A 233 -10.62 34.89 -26.52
CA ALA A 233 -11.71 35.76 -26.99
C ALA A 233 -11.47 37.24 -26.64
N TYR A 234 -11.17 37.58 -25.35
CA TYR A 234 -11.03 38.99 -24.98
C TYR A 234 -9.68 39.60 -25.38
N THR A 235 -8.67 38.77 -25.63
CA THR A 235 -7.36 39.23 -26.13
C THR A 235 -7.24 39.17 -27.65
N GLN A 236 -8.29 38.79 -28.35
CA GLN A 236 -8.30 38.61 -29.82
C GLN A 236 -7.20 37.63 -30.31
N GLY A 237 -6.93 36.58 -29.48
CA GLY A 237 -5.93 35.56 -29.78
C GLY A 237 -4.49 35.92 -29.38
N LEU A 238 -4.26 37.10 -28.81
CA LEU A 238 -2.92 37.50 -28.33
C LEU A 238 -2.56 36.97 -26.96
N GLY A 239 -3.57 36.55 -26.17
CA GLY A 239 -3.38 36.00 -24.86
C GLY A 239 -3.05 34.51 -24.88
N ARG A 240 -2.26 34.06 -23.92
CA ARG A 240 -1.89 32.66 -23.74
C ARG A 240 -2.04 32.28 -22.27
N LEU A 241 -2.73 31.16 -22.02
CA LEU A 241 -2.83 30.53 -20.72
C LEU A 241 -2.10 29.18 -20.77
N GLN A 242 -1.17 28.98 -19.85
CA GLN A 242 -0.50 27.70 -19.63
C GLN A 242 -0.87 27.20 -18.24
N LEU A 243 -1.23 25.93 -18.12
CA LEU A 243 -1.62 25.27 -16.87
C LEU A 243 -0.71 24.07 -16.62
N THR A 244 -0.23 23.93 -15.39
CA THR A 244 0.57 22.80 -14.94
C THR A 244 -0.03 22.31 -13.63
N LEU A 245 -0.26 21.00 -13.47
CA LEU A 245 -0.81 20.47 -12.22
C LEU A 245 0.16 20.71 -11.06
N SER A 246 -0.26 21.52 -10.08
CA SER A 246 0.50 21.81 -8.87
C SER A 246 0.36 20.72 -7.81
N GLY A 247 -0.80 20.09 -7.74
CA GLY A 247 -1.12 19.06 -6.77
C GLY A 247 -2.54 19.18 -6.25
N TYR A 248 -2.74 18.74 -5.02
CA TYR A 248 -4.03 18.80 -4.32
C TYR A 248 -3.93 19.78 -3.15
N ALA A 249 -4.91 20.68 -3.06
CA ALA A 249 -5.05 21.62 -1.96
C ALA A 249 -6.51 21.62 -1.44
N PRO A 250 -6.81 22.25 -0.29
CA PRO A 250 -8.18 22.33 0.21
C PRO A 250 -9.14 22.89 -0.82
N CYS A 251 -10.29 22.25 -0.95
CA CYS A 251 -11.34 22.68 -1.88
C CYS A 251 -11.80 24.10 -1.54
N HIS A 252 -11.93 24.96 -2.55
CA HIS A 252 -12.30 26.36 -2.37
C HIS A 252 -13.79 26.54 -2.01
N ASN A 253 -14.64 25.58 -2.40
CA ASN A 253 -16.08 25.58 -2.15
C ASN A 253 -16.62 24.23 -1.63
N PRO A 254 -16.06 23.67 -0.52
CA PRO A 254 -16.30 22.29 -0.11
C PRO A 254 -17.78 22.01 0.19
N GLU A 255 -18.50 22.96 0.75
CA GLU A 255 -19.91 22.79 1.13
C GLU A 255 -20.80 22.49 -0.09
N ALA A 256 -20.57 23.21 -1.18
CA ALA A 256 -21.31 23.00 -2.42
C ALA A 256 -21.03 21.63 -3.04
N VAL A 257 -19.74 21.23 -3.06
CA VAL A 257 -19.31 19.94 -3.63
C VAL A 257 -19.84 18.77 -2.78
N ILE A 258 -19.80 18.87 -1.45
CA ILE A 258 -20.33 17.84 -0.55
C ILE A 258 -21.85 17.72 -0.71
N ALA A 259 -22.55 18.84 -0.82
CA ALA A 259 -24.01 18.84 -1.04
C ALA A 259 -24.39 18.22 -2.40
N GLU A 260 -23.62 18.51 -3.46
CA GLU A 260 -23.81 17.93 -4.80
C GLU A 260 -23.52 16.42 -4.80
N ALA A 261 -22.47 15.98 -4.12
CA ALA A 261 -22.12 14.57 -4.01
C ALA A 261 -23.18 13.74 -3.29
N GLY A 262 -23.86 14.33 -2.29
CA GLY A 262 -24.95 13.70 -1.55
C GLY A 262 -24.55 12.36 -0.91
N TYR A 263 -23.26 12.17 -0.60
CA TYR A 263 -22.72 10.91 -0.08
C TYR A 263 -23.09 10.74 1.39
N ASP A 264 -23.69 9.59 1.71
CA ASP A 264 -23.99 9.20 3.09
C ASP A 264 -23.02 8.10 3.55
N PRO A 265 -22.06 8.44 4.44
CA PRO A 265 -21.06 7.48 4.90
C PRO A 265 -21.63 6.35 5.78
N GLU A 266 -22.80 6.51 6.40
CA GLU A 266 -23.47 5.46 7.18
C GLU A 266 -24.26 4.50 6.28
N ALA A 267 -24.76 4.96 5.16
CA ALA A 267 -25.48 4.14 4.20
C ALA A 267 -24.56 3.28 3.30
N ASP A 268 -23.26 3.56 3.27
CA ASP A 268 -22.28 2.81 2.48
C ASP A 268 -21.92 1.47 3.17
N LEU A 269 -22.67 0.42 2.83
CA LEU A 269 -22.50 -0.91 3.42
C LEU A 269 -21.16 -1.59 3.04
N GLU A 270 -20.55 -1.23 1.92
CA GLU A 270 -19.25 -1.76 1.51
C GLU A 270 -18.10 -1.18 2.35
N ASN A 271 -18.31 0.02 2.90
CA ASN A 271 -17.36 0.74 3.74
C ASN A 271 -17.96 1.06 5.11
N THR A 272 -18.67 0.11 5.71
CA THR A 272 -19.35 0.32 6.99
C THR A 272 -18.36 0.74 8.09
N PRO A 273 -18.67 1.78 8.89
CA PRO A 273 -17.91 2.16 10.06
C PRO A 273 -18.28 1.35 11.31
N ASP A 274 -19.38 0.62 11.28
CA ASP A 274 -19.92 -0.11 12.42
C ASP A 274 -19.11 -1.40 12.66
N SER A 275 -18.93 -1.78 13.92
CA SER A 275 -18.24 -3.00 14.34
C SER A 275 -19.22 -4.12 14.66
N VAL A 276 -18.75 -5.37 14.63
CA VAL A 276 -19.55 -6.55 14.97
C VAL A 276 -18.99 -7.17 16.23
N PHE A 277 -19.82 -7.27 17.26
CA PHE A 277 -19.51 -7.91 18.53
C PHE A 277 -20.39 -9.16 18.72
N CYS A 278 -19.99 -10.04 19.64
CA CYS A 278 -20.74 -11.24 19.96
C CYS A 278 -21.15 -11.25 21.43
N ALA A 279 -22.45 -11.49 21.69
CA ALA A 279 -22.94 -11.75 23.03
C ALA A 279 -23.95 -12.89 22.99
N HIS A 280 -23.83 -13.79 23.96
CA HIS A 280 -24.72 -14.97 24.08
C HIS A 280 -24.84 -15.81 22.79
N GLY A 281 -23.73 -15.92 22.04
CA GLY A 281 -23.67 -16.70 20.80
C GLY A 281 -24.31 -16.04 19.57
N ALA A 282 -24.69 -14.76 19.65
CA ALA A 282 -25.23 -14.01 18.54
C ALA A 282 -24.38 -12.77 18.24
N GLY A 283 -24.00 -12.60 16.97
CA GLY A 283 -23.34 -11.38 16.51
C GLY A 283 -24.36 -10.21 16.49
N PHE A 284 -23.92 -9.03 16.90
CA PHE A 284 -24.70 -7.79 16.83
C PHE A 284 -23.82 -6.63 16.38
N ASN A 285 -24.43 -5.69 15.66
CA ASN A 285 -23.72 -4.50 15.20
C ASN A 285 -23.71 -3.43 16.28
N VAL A 286 -22.54 -2.83 16.48
CA VAL A 286 -22.33 -1.65 17.32
C VAL A 286 -21.98 -0.48 16.42
N LYS A 287 -22.71 0.63 16.58
CA LYS A 287 -22.51 1.87 15.84
C LYS A 287 -21.11 2.44 16.07
N TRP A 288 -20.55 3.07 15.06
CA TRP A 288 -19.19 3.63 15.04
C TRP A 288 -18.90 4.59 16.22
N ASP A 289 -19.90 5.34 16.69
CA ASP A 289 -19.79 6.26 17.82
C ASP A 289 -19.79 5.57 19.19
N GLN A 290 -20.19 4.30 19.24
CA GLN A 290 -20.29 3.49 20.45
C GLN A 290 -19.21 2.40 20.55
N VAL A 291 -18.43 2.18 19.50
CA VAL A 291 -17.43 1.09 19.45
C VAL A 291 -16.45 1.15 20.62
N LYS A 292 -16.06 2.35 21.05
CA LYS A 292 -15.14 2.54 22.19
C LYS A 292 -15.69 2.06 23.53
N ASP A 293 -17.01 1.97 23.69
CA ASP A 293 -17.64 1.47 24.93
C ASP A 293 -17.63 -0.07 25.00
N PHE A 294 -17.46 -0.74 23.84
CA PHE A 294 -17.52 -2.20 23.70
C PHE A 294 -16.16 -2.83 23.40
N MET A 295 -15.13 -2.05 23.02
CA MET A 295 -13.83 -2.57 22.65
C MET A 295 -13.18 -3.37 23.78
N HIS A 296 -12.42 -4.41 23.42
CA HIS A 296 -11.76 -5.32 24.37
C HIS A 296 -10.33 -4.90 24.72
N LEU A 297 -9.73 -3.99 23.94
CA LEU A 297 -8.40 -3.44 24.18
C LEU A 297 -8.52 -2.00 24.68
N ASP A 298 -7.61 -1.61 25.59
CA ASP A 298 -7.45 -0.20 25.93
C ASP A 298 -6.80 0.55 24.77
N SER A 299 -7.36 1.71 24.43
CA SER A 299 -6.73 2.61 23.51
C SER A 299 -5.41 3.13 24.13
N GLY A 300 -4.28 2.89 23.47
CA GLY A 300 -2.97 3.38 23.91
C GLY A 300 -2.86 4.90 23.92
N LEU A 301 -3.85 5.61 23.37
CA LEU A 301 -3.91 7.09 23.33
C LEU A 301 -4.72 7.58 24.53
N LYS A 302 -4.03 7.90 25.63
CA LYS A 302 -4.64 8.64 26.72
C LYS A 302 -4.65 10.13 26.37
N GLU A 303 -5.83 10.74 26.37
CA GLU A 303 -5.94 12.16 26.73
C GLU A 303 -5.12 12.38 28.00
N GLU A 304 -4.29 13.44 28.04
CA GLU A 304 -3.38 13.75 29.13
C GLU A 304 -4.09 13.75 30.51
N LYS A 305 -4.18 12.58 31.11
CA LYS A 305 -4.38 12.40 32.56
C LYS A 305 -3.39 11.32 33.02
N ALA A 306 -2.62 11.70 34.05
CA ALA A 306 -1.51 10.98 34.64
C ALA A 306 -1.67 9.43 34.74
N PRO A 307 -0.59 8.64 34.59
CA PRO A 307 -0.67 7.21 34.42
C PRO A 307 -1.03 6.47 35.69
N GLN A 308 -2.15 5.79 35.68
CA GLN A 308 -2.32 4.61 36.54
C GLN A 308 -2.11 3.37 35.69
N LEU A 309 -1.03 2.67 35.96
CA LEU A 309 -0.74 1.34 35.42
C LEU A 309 -1.82 0.36 35.91
N VAL A 310 -2.82 0.11 35.10
CA VAL A 310 -3.71 -1.04 35.29
C VAL A 310 -3.21 -2.13 34.37
N THR A 311 -2.35 -2.99 34.89
CA THR A 311 -2.07 -4.30 34.30
C THR A 311 -3.34 -5.14 34.40
N ARG A 312 -4.25 -5.04 33.40
CA ARG A 312 -5.30 -6.05 33.23
C ARG A 312 -4.63 -7.34 32.80
N ASN A 313 -4.93 -8.41 33.51
CA ASN A 313 -4.44 -9.75 33.25
C ASN A 313 -5.11 -10.28 31.97
N LEU A 314 -4.54 -9.97 30.80
CA LEU A 314 -4.98 -10.46 29.48
C LEU A 314 -5.23 -11.98 29.45
N HIS A 315 -4.50 -12.76 30.27
CA HIS A 315 -4.73 -14.20 30.41
C HIS A 315 -6.03 -14.61 31.11
N LEU A 316 -6.62 -13.74 31.93
CA LEU A 316 -7.92 -14.00 32.58
C LEU A 316 -9.08 -13.76 31.61
N GLU A 317 -8.98 -12.71 30.79
CA GLU A 317 -9.98 -12.39 29.77
C GLU A 317 -10.00 -13.44 28.64
N ASP A 318 -8.84 -13.95 28.20
CA ASP A 318 -8.77 -15.05 27.22
C ASP A 318 -9.40 -16.35 27.75
N LYS A 319 -9.23 -16.66 29.06
CA LYS A 319 -9.87 -17.83 29.66
C LYS A 319 -11.37 -17.66 29.84
N GLU A 320 -11.86 -16.44 30.15
CA GLU A 320 -13.27 -16.16 30.23
C GLU A 320 -13.92 -16.22 28.84
N LEU A 321 -13.25 -15.69 27.82
CA LEU A 321 -13.72 -15.78 26.43
C LEU A 321 -13.76 -17.23 25.94
N GLU A 322 -12.71 -18.02 26.22
CA GLU A 322 -12.70 -19.46 25.93
C GLU A 322 -13.82 -20.21 26.65
N ALA A 323 -14.06 -19.90 27.93
CA ALA A 323 -15.12 -20.55 28.71
C ALA A 323 -16.53 -20.17 28.19
N ILE A 324 -16.74 -18.93 27.75
CA ILE A 324 -18.00 -18.49 27.13
C ILE A 324 -18.20 -19.22 25.79
N MET A 325 -17.17 -19.27 24.95
CA MET A 325 -17.23 -19.90 23.63
C MET A 325 -17.41 -21.43 23.73
N GLU A 326 -16.73 -22.11 24.66
CA GLU A 326 -16.93 -23.55 24.89
C GLU A 326 -18.31 -23.86 25.44
N ARG A 327 -18.88 -22.96 26.28
CA ARG A 327 -20.21 -23.13 26.85
C ARG A 327 -21.32 -22.97 25.81
N GLU A 328 -21.15 -22.04 24.88
CA GLU A 328 -22.17 -21.71 23.85
C GLU A 328 -22.08 -22.66 22.62
N PHE A 329 -20.87 -23.10 22.24
CA PHE A 329 -20.64 -23.83 20.97
C PHE A 329 -20.08 -25.25 21.14
N GLY A 330 -19.79 -25.69 22.37
CA GLY A 330 -19.23 -26.99 22.65
C GLY A 330 -17.74 -27.13 22.27
N ALA A 331 -17.10 -28.20 22.78
CA ALA A 331 -15.68 -28.45 22.60
C ALA A 331 -15.31 -28.67 21.11
N ILE A 332 -14.50 -27.81 20.53
CA ILE A 332 -14.03 -27.87 19.14
C ILE A 332 -12.91 -28.92 19.06
N ARG A 333 -13.16 -30.06 18.42
CA ARG A 333 -12.13 -31.05 18.11
C ARG A 333 -11.34 -30.59 16.88
N ARG A 334 -10.16 -29.99 17.10
CA ARG A 334 -9.14 -29.80 16.04
C ARG A 334 -8.19 -30.98 16.01
N PRO A 335 -7.70 -31.42 14.85
CA PRO A 335 -6.62 -32.39 14.80
C PRO A 335 -5.38 -31.76 15.44
N GLN A 336 -4.85 -32.39 16.48
CA GLN A 336 -3.61 -31.99 17.15
C GLN A 336 -2.44 -32.24 16.20
N TYR A 337 -1.91 -31.19 15.59
CA TYR A 337 -0.52 -31.22 15.18
C TYR A 337 0.32 -30.85 16.41
N GLY A 338 0.91 -31.90 17.00
CA GLY A 338 1.58 -31.79 18.28
C GLY A 338 2.88 -30.98 18.21
N VAL A 339 2.95 -29.95 19.02
CA VAL A 339 4.21 -29.55 19.65
C VAL A 339 3.88 -29.43 21.13
N LYS A 340 4.43 -30.32 21.95
CA LYS A 340 4.43 -30.21 23.41
C LYS A 340 5.25 -28.98 23.78
N ALA A 341 4.60 -27.93 24.26
CA ALA A 341 5.27 -26.89 25.02
C ALA A 341 5.64 -27.47 26.40
N GLU A 342 6.92 -27.76 26.62
CA GLU A 342 7.43 -28.01 27.94
C GLU A 342 7.42 -26.71 28.75
N ASN A 343 6.71 -26.75 29.88
CA ASN A 343 6.77 -25.71 30.90
C ASN A 343 8.22 -25.56 31.40
N ARG A 344 8.89 -24.46 31.06
CA ARG A 344 10.13 -24.05 31.72
C ARG A 344 9.83 -22.91 32.70
N PRO A 345 10.39 -22.97 33.93
CA PRO A 345 10.20 -21.91 34.92
C PRO A 345 10.95 -20.64 34.50
N ALA A 346 10.28 -19.50 34.73
CA ALA A 346 10.83 -18.18 34.51
C ALA A 346 11.96 -17.90 35.48
N THR A 347 13.19 -18.08 35.04
CA THR A 347 14.42 -17.41 35.50
C THR A 347 15.59 -18.00 34.71
N GLU A 348 15.90 -17.47 33.57
CA GLU A 348 17.22 -17.62 32.96
C GLU A 348 17.62 -16.30 32.33
N GLU A 349 18.80 -15.86 32.70
CA GLU A 349 19.54 -14.76 32.12
C GLU A 349 19.51 -14.83 30.60
N VAL A 350 19.24 -13.70 29.94
CA VAL A 350 19.29 -13.57 28.50
C VAL A 350 20.72 -13.81 28.03
N THR A 351 21.06 -15.05 27.79
CA THR A 351 22.26 -15.42 27.05
C THR A 351 21.97 -15.03 25.58
N ILE A 352 22.63 -13.98 25.11
CA ILE A 352 22.65 -13.61 23.71
C ILE A 352 23.20 -14.78 22.92
N ALA A 353 22.33 -15.53 22.24
CA ALA A 353 22.75 -16.64 21.41
C ALA A 353 23.68 -16.07 20.30
N PRO A 354 24.77 -16.77 19.94
CA PRO A 354 25.67 -16.31 18.89
C PRO A 354 24.87 -16.07 17.60
N PRO A 355 25.21 -15.04 16.79
CA PRO A 355 24.45 -14.68 15.61
C PRO A 355 24.39 -15.88 14.67
N ARG A 356 23.17 -16.33 14.34
CA ARG A 356 22.95 -17.45 13.41
C ARG A 356 23.57 -17.12 12.05
N GLN A 357 24.23 -18.08 11.43
CA GLN A 357 24.81 -17.90 10.11
C GLN A 357 23.70 -17.58 9.09
N LYS A 358 23.91 -16.53 8.26
CA LYS A 358 22.94 -16.06 7.28
C LYS A 358 22.85 -17.02 6.09
N TYR A 359 21.63 -17.27 5.65
CA TYR A 359 21.33 -18.10 4.47
C TYR A 359 20.37 -17.38 3.53
N LEU A 360 20.69 -17.27 2.25
CA LEU A 360 19.87 -16.63 1.23
C LEU A 360 19.44 -17.68 0.20
N ILE A 361 18.16 -17.82 -0.01
CA ILE A 361 17.57 -18.64 -1.07
C ILE A 361 16.98 -17.68 -2.09
N VAL A 362 17.30 -17.87 -3.37
CA VAL A 362 16.91 -16.98 -4.46
C VAL A 362 16.12 -17.78 -5.50
N ASP A 363 14.92 -17.31 -5.81
CA ASP A 363 14.18 -17.78 -6.99
C ASP A 363 14.80 -17.16 -8.24
N GLY A 364 15.56 -17.96 -8.98
CA GLY A 364 16.41 -17.48 -10.06
C GLY A 364 15.64 -16.85 -11.22
N TYR A 365 14.56 -17.49 -11.70
CA TYR A 365 13.79 -16.92 -12.80
C TYR A 365 12.95 -15.72 -12.38
N ASN A 366 12.41 -15.76 -11.20
CA ASN A 366 11.63 -14.65 -10.66
C ASN A 366 12.49 -13.38 -10.55
N ILE A 367 13.74 -13.51 -10.07
CA ILE A 367 14.68 -12.40 -10.00
C ILE A 367 15.15 -11.95 -11.40
N ILE A 368 15.46 -12.88 -12.32
CA ILE A 368 15.86 -12.52 -13.69
C ILE A 368 14.79 -11.67 -14.38
N PHE A 369 13.51 -12.05 -14.26
CA PHE A 369 12.43 -11.32 -14.91
C PHE A 369 12.01 -10.05 -14.16
N ALA A 370 12.35 -9.93 -12.86
CA ALA A 370 12.10 -8.73 -12.09
C ALA A 370 13.17 -7.63 -12.25
N TRP A 371 14.38 -7.98 -12.68
CA TRP A 371 15.45 -7.01 -12.94
C TRP A 371 15.51 -6.67 -14.43
N GLU A 372 15.31 -5.41 -14.77
CA GLU A 372 15.13 -4.95 -16.14
C GLU A 372 16.31 -5.33 -17.07
N ASP A 373 17.56 -5.16 -16.58
CA ASP A 373 18.79 -5.52 -17.30
C ASP A 373 18.86 -7.03 -17.58
N LEU A 374 18.58 -7.88 -16.60
CA LEU A 374 18.55 -9.32 -16.76
C LEU A 374 17.35 -9.79 -17.59
N ALA A 375 16.19 -9.16 -17.45
CA ALA A 375 15.01 -9.46 -18.23
C ALA A 375 15.23 -9.17 -19.73
N GLN A 376 15.90 -8.06 -20.05
CA GLN A 376 16.24 -7.71 -21.42
C GLN A 376 17.24 -8.72 -22.02
N GLN A 377 18.26 -9.11 -21.25
CA GLN A 377 19.22 -10.12 -21.66
C GLN A 377 18.57 -11.50 -21.86
N ALA A 378 17.67 -11.88 -20.96
CA ALA A 378 16.95 -13.17 -21.01
C ALA A 378 16.08 -13.33 -22.27
N ARG A 379 15.64 -12.24 -22.89
CA ARG A 379 14.92 -12.27 -24.18
C ARG A 379 15.81 -12.74 -25.33
N THR A 380 17.11 -12.48 -25.26
CA THR A 380 18.09 -12.84 -26.30
C THR A 380 18.84 -14.12 -25.96
N ASP A 381 19.33 -14.24 -24.72
CA ASP A 381 20.07 -15.38 -24.20
C ASP A 381 19.77 -15.60 -22.72
N LEU A 382 18.88 -16.55 -22.45
CA LEU A 382 18.46 -16.88 -21.08
C LEU A 382 19.62 -17.48 -20.26
N GLU A 383 20.58 -18.17 -20.91
CA GLU A 383 21.72 -18.77 -20.24
C GLU A 383 22.75 -17.71 -19.82
N ALA A 384 22.93 -16.68 -20.64
CA ALA A 384 23.77 -15.53 -20.29
C ALA A 384 23.15 -14.77 -19.08
N ALA A 385 21.82 -14.58 -19.04
CA ALA A 385 21.14 -13.94 -17.91
C ALA A 385 21.28 -14.76 -16.62
N ARG A 386 21.18 -16.09 -16.69
CA ARG A 386 21.44 -16.98 -15.52
C ARG A 386 22.88 -16.83 -15.02
N ARG A 387 23.85 -16.85 -15.90
CA ARG A 387 25.28 -16.68 -15.53
C ARG A 387 25.52 -15.33 -14.88
N GLN A 388 24.98 -14.25 -15.43
CA GLN A 388 25.12 -12.91 -14.87
C GLN A 388 24.47 -12.80 -13.48
N LEU A 389 23.30 -13.40 -13.26
CA LEU A 389 22.69 -13.47 -11.93
C LEU A 389 23.59 -14.24 -10.96
N CYS A 390 24.12 -15.41 -11.36
CA CYS A 390 24.99 -16.22 -10.53
C CYS A 390 26.30 -15.50 -10.19
N ASP A 391 26.92 -14.79 -11.12
CA ASP A 391 28.12 -13.97 -10.88
C ASP A 391 27.85 -12.85 -9.85
N THR A 392 26.73 -12.17 -10.02
CA THR A 392 26.29 -11.10 -9.10
C THR A 392 26.10 -11.63 -7.69
N LEU A 393 25.38 -12.75 -7.55
CA LEU A 393 25.12 -13.38 -6.26
C LEU A 393 26.36 -14.03 -5.64
N SER A 394 27.27 -14.55 -6.46
CA SER A 394 28.55 -15.07 -6.01
C SER A 394 29.42 -13.97 -5.39
N SER A 395 29.50 -12.81 -6.03
CA SER A 395 30.20 -11.63 -5.51
C SER A 395 29.59 -11.15 -4.19
N TYR A 396 28.28 -11.06 -4.13
CA TYR A 396 27.54 -10.70 -2.91
C TYR A 396 27.77 -11.69 -1.77
N ALA A 397 27.67 -13.01 -2.05
CA ALA A 397 27.85 -14.07 -1.07
C ALA A 397 29.28 -14.08 -0.50
N GLY A 398 30.29 -13.84 -1.34
CA GLY A 398 31.70 -13.77 -0.93
C GLY A 398 31.97 -12.63 0.06
N PHE A 399 31.45 -11.44 -0.21
CA PHE A 399 31.65 -10.27 0.66
C PHE A 399 30.85 -10.35 1.96
N THR A 400 29.58 -10.76 1.89
CA THR A 400 28.69 -10.82 3.07
C THR A 400 28.86 -12.08 3.90
N LYS A 401 29.63 -13.06 3.44
CA LYS A 401 29.78 -14.41 4.03
C LYS A 401 28.42 -15.10 4.23
N CYS A 402 27.44 -14.79 3.38
CA CYS A 402 26.12 -15.37 3.38
C CYS A 402 26.12 -16.65 2.53
N ARG A 403 25.64 -17.78 3.06
CA ARG A 403 25.41 -18.97 2.23
C ARG A 403 24.26 -18.69 1.28
N THR A 404 24.49 -18.84 -0.02
CA THR A 404 23.51 -18.51 -1.06
C THR A 404 23.19 -19.72 -1.92
N VAL A 405 21.90 -19.96 -2.15
CA VAL A 405 21.38 -20.98 -3.05
C VAL A 405 20.46 -20.29 -4.06
N VAL A 406 20.68 -20.55 -5.33
CA VAL A 406 19.81 -20.09 -6.42
C VAL A 406 19.06 -21.29 -6.95
N VAL A 407 17.73 -21.18 -7.04
CA VAL A 407 16.85 -22.24 -7.52
C VAL A 407 16.27 -21.82 -8.86
N PHE A 408 16.45 -22.67 -9.87
CA PHE A 408 15.85 -22.52 -11.19
C PHE A 408 14.84 -23.64 -11.44
N ASP A 409 13.70 -23.28 -12.01
CA ASP A 409 12.69 -24.27 -12.40
C ASP A 409 13.20 -25.11 -13.59
N GLY A 410 13.23 -26.42 -13.38
CA GLY A 410 13.72 -27.39 -14.38
C GLY A 410 12.73 -27.73 -15.50
N TYR A 411 11.59 -27.05 -15.57
CA TYR A 411 10.43 -27.34 -16.44
C TYR A 411 10.74 -27.43 -17.95
N LYS A 412 11.88 -26.90 -18.41
CA LYS A 412 12.22 -26.82 -19.85
C LYS A 412 13.05 -28.00 -20.40
N GLN A 413 13.45 -28.98 -19.57
CA GLN A 413 14.16 -30.17 -20.02
C GLN A 413 13.40 -31.43 -19.61
N LYS A 414 12.77 -32.10 -20.60
CA LYS A 414 12.11 -33.41 -20.39
C LYS A 414 13.14 -34.43 -19.88
N GLY A 415 12.85 -35.06 -18.74
CA GLY A 415 13.67 -36.09 -18.15
C GLY A 415 14.81 -35.62 -17.25
N ASN A 416 14.79 -34.36 -16.79
CA ASN A 416 15.79 -33.83 -15.86
C ASN A 416 15.60 -34.43 -14.46
N PRO A 417 16.54 -35.20 -13.89
CA PRO A 417 16.44 -35.79 -12.55
C PRO A 417 16.62 -34.77 -11.41
N GLY A 418 16.79 -33.49 -11.74
CA GLY A 418 17.19 -32.44 -10.83
C GLY A 418 18.71 -32.38 -10.67
N GLU A 419 19.30 -31.23 -10.92
CA GLU A 419 20.72 -31.03 -10.83
C GLU A 419 21.09 -30.05 -9.72
N LYS A 420 22.10 -30.38 -8.93
CA LYS A 420 22.70 -29.50 -7.93
C LYS A 420 24.16 -29.32 -8.30
N SER A 421 24.52 -28.11 -8.63
CA SER A 421 25.89 -27.76 -9.00
C SER A 421 26.43 -26.66 -8.07
N GLN A 422 27.74 -26.63 -7.91
CA GLN A 422 28.43 -25.55 -7.23
C GLN A 422 28.91 -24.54 -8.26
N TYR A 423 28.48 -23.27 -8.12
CA TYR A 423 28.95 -22.18 -8.93
C TYR A 423 29.74 -21.22 -8.05
N HIS A 424 31.07 -21.27 -8.14
CA HIS A 424 31.99 -20.58 -7.24
C HIS A 424 31.66 -20.85 -5.76
N ASN A 425 31.17 -19.83 -5.03
CA ASN A 425 30.82 -19.90 -3.61
C ASN A 425 29.30 -19.98 -3.35
N ILE A 426 28.49 -20.13 -4.39
CA ILE A 426 27.06 -20.33 -4.30
C ILE A 426 26.63 -21.70 -4.84
N GLN A 427 25.50 -22.19 -4.39
CA GLN A 427 24.90 -23.43 -4.89
C GLN A 427 23.79 -23.09 -5.90
N VAL A 428 23.82 -23.73 -7.06
CA VAL A 428 22.77 -23.62 -8.08
C VAL A 428 22.00 -24.94 -8.13
N VAL A 429 20.68 -24.83 -8.08
CA VAL A 429 19.78 -25.99 -8.11
C VAL A 429 18.80 -25.84 -9.25
N TYR A 430 18.68 -26.88 -10.07
CA TYR A 430 17.59 -27.04 -11.04
C TYR A 430 16.61 -28.07 -10.48
N THR A 431 15.32 -27.72 -10.39
CA THR A 431 14.30 -28.60 -9.85
C THR A 431 14.04 -29.79 -10.77
N LYS A 432 13.48 -30.87 -10.23
CA LYS A 432 13.09 -32.05 -10.99
C LYS A 432 11.89 -31.76 -11.88
N GLU A 433 11.69 -32.62 -12.89
CA GLU A 433 10.45 -32.60 -13.67
C GLU A 433 9.23 -32.79 -12.75
N GLY A 434 8.28 -31.83 -12.76
CA GLY A 434 7.11 -31.83 -11.90
C GLY A 434 7.26 -31.17 -10.52
N GLU A 435 8.47 -30.72 -10.15
CA GLU A 435 8.73 -29.96 -8.92
C GLU A 435 8.95 -28.49 -9.29
N THR A 436 8.13 -27.58 -8.75
CA THR A 436 8.29 -26.14 -8.98
C THR A 436 9.43 -25.58 -8.12
N ALA A 437 10.03 -24.47 -8.56
CA ALA A 437 11.03 -23.74 -7.77
C ALA A 437 10.47 -23.35 -6.40
N ASP A 438 9.23 -22.87 -6.34
CA ASP A 438 8.55 -22.49 -5.09
C ASP A 438 8.45 -23.64 -4.11
N ALA A 439 7.99 -24.82 -4.54
CA ALA A 439 7.88 -26.00 -3.67
C ALA A 439 9.26 -26.44 -3.13
N TYR A 440 10.30 -26.37 -3.97
CA TYR A 440 11.66 -26.69 -3.54
C TYR A 440 12.20 -25.65 -2.53
N ILE A 441 11.97 -24.35 -2.78
CA ILE A 441 12.37 -23.25 -1.90
C ILE A 441 11.71 -23.39 -0.53
N GLU A 442 10.41 -23.67 -0.49
CA GLU A 442 9.65 -23.90 0.73
C GLU A 442 10.21 -25.08 1.54
N ALA A 443 10.38 -26.24 0.91
CA ALA A 443 10.93 -27.42 1.55
C ALA A 443 12.36 -27.21 2.07
N LEU A 444 13.19 -26.44 1.34
CA LEU A 444 14.54 -26.10 1.76
C LEU A 444 14.52 -25.14 2.96
N ALA A 445 13.69 -24.09 2.89
CA ALA A 445 13.56 -23.10 3.95
C ALA A 445 13.08 -23.71 5.26
N ASP A 446 12.11 -24.61 5.23
CA ASP A 446 11.62 -25.36 6.39
C ASP A 446 12.71 -26.22 7.04
N ARG A 447 13.49 -26.89 6.20
CA ARG A 447 14.56 -27.79 6.68
C ARG A 447 15.69 -27.05 7.38
N ILE A 448 16.05 -25.82 6.92
CA ILE A 448 17.20 -25.10 7.44
C ILE A 448 16.82 -23.95 8.39
N GLY A 449 15.54 -23.53 8.44
CA GLY A 449 15.06 -22.39 9.22
C GLY A 449 15.33 -22.49 10.72
N GLY A 450 15.43 -23.72 11.27
CA GLY A 450 15.80 -23.96 12.67
C GLY A 450 17.25 -23.64 13.00
N SER A 451 18.17 -23.76 12.03
CA SER A 451 19.62 -23.68 12.22
C SER A 451 20.25 -22.39 11.70
N TYR A 452 19.62 -21.74 10.75
CA TYR A 452 20.14 -20.55 10.05
C TYR A 452 19.15 -19.37 10.14
N ALA A 453 19.66 -18.15 9.95
CA ALA A 453 18.83 -16.99 9.67
C ALA A 453 18.53 -16.96 8.14
N VAL A 454 17.42 -17.56 7.74
CA VAL A 454 17.06 -17.78 6.33
C VAL A 454 16.32 -16.58 5.75
N ARG A 455 16.73 -16.14 4.57
CA ARG A 455 16.03 -15.15 3.75
C ARG A 455 15.70 -15.76 2.39
N VAL A 456 14.49 -15.51 1.89
CA VAL A 456 14.03 -15.97 0.58
C VAL A 456 13.76 -14.76 -0.31
N ALA A 457 14.45 -14.66 -1.43
CA ALA A 457 14.29 -13.59 -2.41
C ALA A 457 13.42 -14.06 -3.58
N THR A 458 12.23 -13.46 -3.70
CA THR A 458 11.27 -13.68 -4.78
C THR A 458 10.42 -12.43 -4.99
N SER A 459 9.98 -12.15 -6.22
CA SER A 459 9.01 -11.09 -6.53
C SER A 459 7.57 -11.61 -6.54
N ASP A 460 7.35 -12.94 -6.48
CA ASP A 460 6.00 -13.48 -6.46
C ASP A 460 5.31 -13.18 -5.11
N ALA A 461 4.24 -12.38 -5.19
CA ALA A 461 3.41 -12.05 -4.03
C ALA A 461 2.57 -13.24 -3.53
N LEU A 462 2.43 -14.29 -4.36
CA LEU A 462 1.57 -15.45 -4.11
C LEU A 462 2.31 -16.63 -3.46
N VAL A 463 3.62 -16.56 -3.28
CA VAL A 463 4.30 -17.55 -2.43
C VAL A 463 3.70 -17.42 -1.04
N GLN A 464 2.79 -18.33 -0.74
CA GLN A 464 1.95 -18.29 0.46
C GLN A 464 2.85 -18.22 1.69
N LEU A 465 2.90 -17.06 2.32
CA LEU A 465 3.62 -16.82 3.59
C LEU A 465 3.16 -17.76 4.72
N SER A 466 2.07 -18.48 4.53
CA SER A 466 1.55 -19.49 5.44
C SER A 466 2.45 -20.71 5.64
N SER A 467 3.39 -20.94 4.71
CA SER A 467 4.26 -22.13 4.71
C SER A 467 5.62 -21.89 5.37
N PHE A 468 6.05 -20.64 5.55
CA PHE A 468 7.32 -20.36 6.20
C PHE A 468 7.15 -20.35 7.74
N ARG A 469 7.54 -21.42 8.40
CA ARG A 469 7.63 -21.49 9.86
C ARG A 469 8.56 -20.40 10.39
N SER A 470 8.35 -19.99 11.65
CA SER A 470 9.09 -18.95 12.37
C SER A 470 10.62 -19.02 12.13
N GLY A 471 11.19 -17.94 11.57
CA GLY A 471 12.64 -17.79 11.33
C GLY A 471 13.06 -17.55 9.87
N VAL A 472 12.14 -17.59 8.91
CA VAL A 472 12.40 -17.27 7.50
C VAL A 472 11.90 -15.89 7.16
N LEU A 473 12.77 -15.04 6.62
CA LEU A 473 12.42 -13.68 6.18
C LEU A 473 12.29 -13.64 4.65
N ARG A 474 11.21 -13.05 4.15
CA ARG A 474 11.06 -12.77 2.74
C ARG A 474 11.78 -11.47 2.35
N MET A 475 12.35 -11.46 1.16
CA MET A 475 12.98 -10.31 0.52
C MET A 475 12.42 -10.17 -0.91
N SER A 476 12.00 -8.98 -1.30
CA SER A 476 11.58 -8.73 -2.67
C SER A 476 12.78 -8.64 -3.61
N ALA A 477 12.55 -8.82 -4.91
CA ALA A 477 13.59 -8.66 -5.93
C ALA A 477 14.24 -7.26 -5.88
N ARG A 478 13.45 -6.24 -5.58
CA ARG A 478 13.93 -4.85 -5.44
C ARG A 478 14.82 -4.67 -4.21
N GLU A 479 14.43 -5.23 -3.08
CA GLU A 479 15.24 -5.16 -1.84
C GLU A 479 16.57 -5.90 -2.02
N LEU A 480 16.55 -7.09 -2.65
CA LEU A 480 17.77 -7.82 -2.98
C LEU A 480 18.70 -6.99 -3.88
N ARG A 481 18.16 -6.31 -4.89
CA ARG A 481 18.94 -5.45 -5.78
C ARG A 481 19.61 -4.30 -5.03
N LEU A 482 18.84 -3.58 -4.20
CA LEU A 482 19.35 -2.48 -3.38
C LEU A 482 20.47 -2.94 -2.41
N GLU A 483 20.29 -4.10 -1.79
CA GLU A 483 21.31 -4.67 -0.87
C GLU A 483 22.59 -5.07 -1.62
N ILE A 484 22.46 -5.61 -2.84
CA ILE A 484 23.61 -5.95 -3.69
C ILE A 484 24.34 -4.67 -4.15
N GLU A 485 23.62 -3.64 -4.59
CA GLU A 485 24.21 -2.36 -5.01
C GLU A 485 24.95 -1.66 -3.85
N ASP A 486 24.37 -1.66 -2.66
CA ASP A 486 25.02 -1.13 -1.45
C ASP A 486 26.28 -1.94 -1.09
N THR A 487 26.20 -3.27 -1.22
CA THR A 487 27.34 -4.15 -1.02
C THR A 487 28.44 -3.88 -2.03
N GLN A 488 28.11 -3.68 -3.30
CA GLN A 488 29.09 -3.33 -4.34
C GLN A 488 29.77 -1.98 -4.09
N LYS A 489 29.04 -0.97 -3.60
CA LYS A 489 29.62 0.31 -3.17
C LYS A 489 30.64 0.11 -2.03
N LYS A 490 30.26 -0.65 -1.01
CA LYS A 490 31.14 -0.98 0.11
C LYS A 490 32.40 -1.77 -0.31
N MET A 491 32.25 -2.70 -1.27
CA MET A 491 33.39 -3.40 -1.88
C MET A 491 34.32 -2.42 -2.59
N ALA A 492 33.80 -1.51 -3.42
CA ALA A 492 34.59 -0.52 -4.13
C ALA A 492 35.36 0.43 -3.18
N GLU A 493 34.76 0.78 -2.05
CA GLU A 493 35.41 1.57 -1.00
C GLU A 493 36.52 0.79 -0.27
N HIS A 494 36.30 -0.50 -0.04
CA HIS A 494 37.27 -1.36 0.63
C HIS A 494 38.53 -1.60 -0.20
N PHE A 495 38.40 -1.68 -1.54
CA PHE A 495 39.53 -1.86 -2.45
C PHE A 495 40.23 -0.52 -2.83
N ARG A 496 39.68 0.63 -2.42
CA ARG A 496 40.32 1.96 -2.62
C ARG A 496 41.19 2.38 -1.43
N LYS A 497 41.11 1.68 -0.32
CA LYS A 497 41.97 1.81 0.85
C LYS A 497 43.11 0.78 0.83
#